data_9c87259ab3436c40e8f269b2863cf89f
#
_entry.id   9c87259ab3436c40e8f269b2863cf89f
#
_cell.length_a   1.000
_cell.length_b   1.000
_cell.length_c   1.000
_cell.angle_alpha   90.00
_cell.angle_beta   90.00
_cell.angle_gamma   90.00
#
_symmetry.space_group_name_H-M   'P 1'
#
loop_
_entity.id
_entity.type
_entity.pdbx_description
1 polymer ?
#
loop_
_entity_poly.entity_id
_entity_poly.type
_entity_poly.pdbx_seq_one_letter_code
_entity_poly.pdbx_strand_id
1 'polypeptide(L)'
;MNDELVIRDLRVNVAGGEILKGLSLTVKSGEIHALMGPNGCGKSTLANTLMGHPNYNVDSGNVTLNGIDILELEPDERARLGLFLAFQYPTAIPGVTLANFLRMAVSAVRTVESNDSATTPLVPMREFRKELREKMKNMGVDDSFARRYLNDGLSGGEKKRAEVLQLAMLEPKIAVLDETDSGLDIDAIKVVGENVNRLVGPDLGILIITHYPRLLNYIKPHFVHVILDGRIVESGGWELAEILEAEGYEAIREKHGIEFITQTNPNLDTSIQI
;
A
#
# COMPACT_ATOMS: atom_id res chain seq x y z
N MET A 1 -2.35 23.66 1.41
CA MET A 1 -1.56 22.88 2.39
C MET A 1 -1.28 21.56 1.71
N ASN A 2 -0.10 21.01 1.85
CA ASN A 2 0.18 19.68 1.29
C ASN A 2 -0.48 18.65 2.20
N ASP A 3 -1.15 17.66 1.61
CA ASP A 3 -1.69 16.53 2.37
C ASP A 3 -0.53 15.72 2.98
N GLU A 4 -0.69 15.24 4.21
CA GLU A 4 0.35 14.48 4.90
C GLU A 4 -0.20 13.36 5.78
N LEU A 5 0.47 12.21 5.74
CA LEU A 5 0.32 11.11 6.69
C LEU A 5 1.47 11.19 7.69
N VAL A 6 1.14 11.33 8.96
CA VAL A 6 2.14 11.41 10.04
C VAL A 6 1.94 10.25 11.01
N ILE A 7 2.97 9.44 11.18
CA ILE A 7 3.06 8.33 12.10
C ILE A 7 4.07 8.69 13.18
N ARG A 8 3.69 8.58 14.46
CA ARG A 8 4.57 8.91 15.60
C ARG A 8 4.58 7.80 16.63
N ASP A 9 5.76 7.26 16.89
CA ASP A 9 6.05 6.23 17.91
C ASP A 9 5.02 5.07 17.91
N LEU A 10 4.63 4.63 16.72
CA LEU A 10 3.59 3.61 16.54
C LEU A 10 4.07 2.25 17.04
N ARG A 11 3.34 1.68 18.00
CA ARG A 11 3.55 0.33 18.53
C ARG A 11 2.34 -0.53 18.25
N VAL A 12 2.58 -1.69 17.65
CA VAL A 12 1.51 -2.59 17.21
C VAL A 12 1.81 -4.01 17.63
N ASN A 13 0.79 -4.65 18.17
CA ASN A 13 0.79 -6.05 18.60
C ASN A 13 -0.05 -6.89 17.63
N VAL A 14 0.44 -8.08 17.30
CA VAL A 14 -0.28 -9.07 16.50
C VAL A 14 -0.21 -10.40 17.21
N ALA A 15 -1.35 -11.00 17.56
CA ALA A 15 -1.46 -12.28 18.26
C ALA A 15 -0.59 -12.38 19.53
N GLY A 16 -0.46 -11.28 20.26
CA GLY A 16 0.30 -11.22 21.52
C GLY A 16 1.80 -10.92 21.38
N GLY A 17 2.28 -10.71 20.14
CA GLY A 17 3.67 -10.31 19.88
C GLY A 17 3.77 -8.86 19.42
N GLU A 18 4.62 -8.03 20.04
CA GLU A 18 4.92 -6.68 19.59
C GLU A 18 5.71 -6.73 18.29
N ILE A 19 5.12 -6.22 17.19
CA ILE A 19 5.73 -6.24 15.86
C ILE A 19 6.29 -4.87 15.49
N LEU A 20 5.51 -3.79 15.65
CA LEU A 20 6.04 -2.43 15.51
C LEU A 20 6.40 -1.89 16.88
N LYS A 21 7.61 -1.35 16.98
CA LYS A 21 8.26 -1.02 18.26
C LYS A 21 8.62 0.46 18.36
N GLY A 22 7.68 1.34 18.00
CA GLY A 22 7.88 2.79 18.02
C GLY A 22 8.32 3.33 16.65
N LEU A 23 7.59 2.95 15.59
CA LEU A 23 7.84 3.41 14.23
C LEU A 23 7.34 4.84 14.05
N SER A 24 8.19 5.70 13.49
CA SER A 24 7.83 7.08 13.12
C SER A 24 8.17 7.34 11.65
N LEU A 25 7.22 7.90 10.90
CA LEU A 25 7.35 8.20 9.48
C LEU A 25 6.39 9.33 9.10
N THR A 26 6.81 10.21 8.21
CA THR A 26 5.93 11.21 7.59
C THR A 26 6.00 11.07 6.08
N VAL A 27 4.85 11.00 5.42
CA VAL A 27 4.71 10.96 3.95
C VAL A 27 3.84 12.13 3.54
N LYS A 28 4.34 12.98 2.63
CA LYS A 28 3.59 14.15 2.13
C LYS A 28 3.16 13.94 0.69
N SER A 29 2.09 14.63 0.30
CA SER A 29 1.72 14.72 -1.11
C SER A 29 2.89 15.29 -1.94
N GLY A 30 3.08 14.75 -3.15
CA GLY A 30 4.22 15.05 -4.01
C GLY A 30 5.49 14.26 -3.68
N GLU A 31 5.51 13.49 -2.60
CA GLU A 31 6.67 12.69 -2.20
C GLU A 31 6.43 11.19 -2.44
N ILE A 32 7.49 10.49 -2.83
CA ILE A 32 7.53 9.03 -2.93
C ILE A 32 8.51 8.53 -1.90
N HIS A 33 8.03 7.73 -0.98
CA HIS A 33 8.81 7.07 0.06
C HIS A 33 8.86 5.57 -0.22
N ALA A 34 10.01 4.94 -0.02
CA ALA A 34 10.17 3.49 -0.03
C ALA A 34 10.46 3.01 1.40
N LEU A 35 9.68 2.06 1.90
CA LEU A 35 9.95 1.35 3.14
C LEU A 35 10.48 -0.04 2.80
N MET A 36 11.76 -0.26 3.05
CA MET A 36 12.47 -1.48 2.73
C MET A 36 12.89 -2.24 3.99
N GLY A 37 12.86 -3.56 3.94
CA GLY A 37 13.29 -4.39 5.04
C GLY A 37 13.07 -5.88 4.76
N PRO A 38 13.73 -6.78 5.50
CA PRO A 38 13.58 -8.21 5.33
C PRO A 38 12.16 -8.68 5.67
N ASN A 39 11.84 -9.92 5.32
CA ASN A 39 10.55 -10.51 5.69
C ASN A 39 10.40 -10.59 7.21
N GLY A 40 9.19 -10.33 7.71
CA GLY A 40 8.88 -10.37 9.14
C GLY A 40 9.31 -9.13 9.95
N CYS A 41 9.88 -8.08 9.34
CA CYS A 41 10.30 -6.88 10.07
C CYS A 41 9.16 -5.89 10.40
N GLY A 42 7.90 -6.15 9.95
CA GLY A 42 6.74 -5.33 10.30
C GLY A 42 6.15 -4.49 9.15
N LYS A 43 6.63 -4.62 7.91
CA LYS A 43 6.15 -3.82 6.76
C LYS A 43 4.63 -3.95 6.52
N SER A 44 4.15 -5.17 6.30
CA SER A 44 2.72 -5.42 6.08
C SER A 44 1.90 -5.21 7.35
N THR A 45 2.51 -5.31 8.54
CA THR A 45 1.88 -4.90 9.80
C THR A 45 1.56 -3.41 9.75
N LEU A 46 2.49 -2.58 9.31
CA LEU A 46 2.25 -1.15 9.14
C LEU A 46 1.09 -0.90 8.14
N ALA A 47 1.15 -1.50 6.95
CA ALA A 47 0.13 -1.33 5.92
C ALA A 47 -1.27 -1.69 6.42
N ASN A 48 -1.42 -2.85 7.07
CA ASN A 48 -2.69 -3.31 7.62
C ASN A 48 -3.19 -2.44 8.78
N THR A 49 -2.29 -1.99 9.65
CA THR A 49 -2.65 -1.07 10.76
C THR A 49 -3.17 0.27 10.22
N LEU A 50 -2.52 0.83 9.19
CA LEU A 50 -2.97 2.07 8.55
C LEU A 50 -4.37 1.96 7.97
N MET A 51 -4.78 0.78 7.49
CA MET A 51 -6.13 0.54 6.97
C MET A 51 -7.13 0.05 8.00
N GLY A 52 -6.75 -0.08 9.28
CA GLY A 52 -7.66 -0.47 10.34
C GLY A 52 -8.04 -1.96 10.35
N HIS A 53 -7.13 -2.83 9.93
CA HIS A 53 -7.40 -4.28 9.94
C HIS A 53 -7.52 -4.79 11.38
N PRO A 54 -8.63 -5.51 11.74
CA PRO A 54 -8.99 -5.80 13.13
C PRO A 54 -8.01 -6.71 13.89
N ASN A 55 -7.13 -7.42 13.21
CA ASN A 55 -6.15 -8.30 13.86
C ASN A 55 -4.87 -7.56 14.32
N TYR A 56 -4.77 -6.26 14.07
CA TYR A 56 -3.60 -5.46 14.38
C TYR A 56 -3.96 -4.45 15.49
N ASN A 57 -3.52 -4.75 16.71
CA ASN A 57 -3.84 -3.92 17.88
C ASN A 57 -2.77 -2.85 18.08
N VAL A 58 -3.20 -1.59 18.10
CA VAL A 58 -2.31 -0.47 18.41
C VAL A 58 -2.19 -0.36 19.93
N ASP A 59 -0.98 -0.57 20.46
CA ASP A 59 -0.71 -0.46 21.89
C ASP A 59 -0.44 1.00 22.30
N SER A 60 0.25 1.76 21.44
CA SER A 60 0.52 3.18 21.63
C SER A 60 1.00 3.84 20.34
N GLY A 61 1.14 5.14 20.38
CA GLY A 61 1.50 5.99 19.24
C GLY A 61 0.31 6.72 18.65
N ASN A 62 0.56 7.46 17.58
CA ASN A 62 -0.46 8.26 16.90
C ASN A 62 -0.27 8.20 15.39
N VAL A 63 -1.36 8.13 14.66
CA VAL A 63 -1.37 8.20 13.19
C VAL A 63 -2.39 9.22 12.74
N THR A 64 -1.94 10.27 12.07
CA THR A 64 -2.83 11.30 11.55
C THR A 64 -2.72 11.42 10.03
N LEU A 65 -3.86 11.63 9.39
CA LEU A 65 -3.96 12.07 7.99
C LEU A 65 -4.53 13.50 8.00
N ASN A 66 -3.72 14.46 7.55
CA ASN A 66 -4.08 15.90 7.58
C ASN A 66 -4.48 16.39 8.96
N GLY A 67 -3.82 15.88 10.02
CA GLY A 67 -4.12 16.23 11.41
C GLY A 67 -5.33 15.52 12.02
N ILE A 68 -6.06 14.71 11.25
CA ILE A 68 -7.16 13.87 11.74
C ILE A 68 -6.57 12.55 12.21
N ASP A 69 -6.83 12.14 13.45
CA ASP A 69 -6.46 10.82 13.95
C ASP A 69 -7.27 9.74 13.21
N ILE A 70 -6.56 8.79 12.59
CA ILE A 70 -7.20 7.73 11.80
C ILE A 70 -7.29 6.40 12.55
N LEU A 71 -6.70 6.26 13.73
CA LEU A 71 -6.66 4.99 14.44
C LEU A 71 -8.05 4.52 14.90
N GLU A 72 -8.90 5.47 15.28
CA GLU A 72 -10.28 5.21 15.72
C GLU A 72 -11.30 5.11 14.57
N LEU A 73 -10.86 5.37 13.32
CA LEU A 73 -11.75 5.37 12.17
C LEU A 73 -11.85 3.98 11.53
N GLU A 74 -13.03 3.67 11.02
CA GLU A 74 -13.27 2.46 10.22
C GLU A 74 -12.54 2.54 8.86
N PRO A 75 -12.23 1.39 8.21
CA PRO A 75 -11.49 1.37 6.95
C PRO A 75 -12.09 2.22 5.83
N ASP A 76 -13.41 2.27 5.72
CA ASP A 76 -14.11 3.08 4.72
C ASP A 76 -14.05 4.60 5.02
N GLU A 77 -14.00 4.99 6.30
CA GLU A 77 -13.80 6.37 6.71
C GLU A 77 -12.38 6.83 6.37
N ARG A 78 -11.36 5.98 6.62
CA ARG A 78 -9.96 6.25 6.22
C ARG A 78 -9.84 6.40 4.70
N ALA A 79 -10.52 5.55 3.93
CA ALA A 79 -10.54 5.64 2.47
C ALA A 79 -11.20 6.94 1.98
N ARG A 80 -12.30 7.39 2.61
CA ARG A 80 -12.96 8.68 2.31
C ARG A 80 -12.08 9.87 2.64
N LEU A 81 -11.22 9.79 3.65
CA LEU A 81 -10.22 10.83 3.95
C LEU A 81 -9.10 10.89 2.91
N GLY A 82 -8.98 9.90 2.03
CA GLY A 82 -8.01 9.84 0.96
C GLY A 82 -6.83 8.91 1.23
N LEU A 83 -6.97 7.91 2.11
CA LEU A 83 -5.98 6.86 2.27
C LEU A 83 -6.32 5.67 1.37
N PHE A 84 -5.34 5.14 0.63
CA PHE A 84 -5.48 3.99 -0.26
C PHE A 84 -4.43 2.92 0.08
N LEU A 85 -4.82 1.65 0.02
CA LEU A 85 -3.90 0.51 0.13
C LEU A 85 -4.04 -0.41 -1.08
N ALA A 86 -2.93 -0.64 -1.80
CA ALA A 86 -2.79 -1.77 -2.69
C ALA A 86 -2.29 -2.96 -1.88
N PHE A 87 -3.09 -4.02 -1.81
CA PHE A 87 -2.80 -5.19 -0.99
C PHE A 87 -1.74 -6.09 -1.61
N GLN A 88 -0.95 -6.75 -0.78
CA GLN A 88 -0.04 -7.81 -1.24
C GLN A 88 -0.81 -8.92 -1.99
N TYR A 89 -1.93 -9.37 -1.41
CA TYR A 89 -2.81 -10.40 -1.97
C TYR A 89 -4.25 -9.89 -2.07
N PRO A 90 -4.63 -9.25 -3.18
CA PRO A 90 -5.99 -8.73 -3.33
C PRO A 90 -7.03 -9.86 -3.43
N THR A 91 -8.05 -9.79 -2.59
CA THR A 91 -9.12 -10.78 -2.52
C THR A 91 -10.01 -10.74 -3.75
N ALA A 92 -10.38 -11.91 -4.27
CA ALA A 92 -11.34 -12.02 -5.36
C ALA A 92 -12.77 -11.83 -4.85
N ILE A 93 -13.56 -11.08 -5.61
CA ILE A 93 -15.00 -10.88 -5.34
C ILE A 93 -15.81 -11.42 -6.53
N PRO A 94 -16.21 -12.69 -6.50
CA PRO A 94 -16.97 -13.30 -7.59
C PRO A 94 -18.30 -12.57 -7.82
N GLY A 95 -18.68 -12.41 -9.10
CA GLY A 95 -19.94 -11.77 -9.47
C GLY A 95 -19.94 -10.24 -9.45
N VAL A 96 -18.91 -9.59 -8.88
CA VAL A 96 -18.76 -8.12 -8.89
C VAL A 96 -17.77 -7.74 -9.96
N THR A 97 -18.23 -7.03 -11.01
CA THR A 97 -17.34 -6.54 -12.06
C THR A 97 -16.50 -5.38 -11.55
N LEU A 98 -15.29 -5.24 -12.12
CA LEU A 98 -14.37 -4.14 -11.78
C LEU A 98 -15.05 -2.76 -11.98
N ALA A 99 -15.83 -2.60 -13.06
CA ALA A 99 -16.57 -1.35 -13.31
C ALA A 99 -17.64 -1.07 -12.24
N ASN A 100 -18.38 -2.08 -11.78
CA ASN A 100 -19.39 -1.89 -10.75
C ASN A 100 -18.74 -1.54 -9.40
N PHE A 101 -17.69 -2.28 -9.04
CA PHE A 101 -16.91 -1.99 -7.84
C PHE A 101 -16.36 -0.54 -7.85
N LEU A 102 -15.68 -0.16 -8.93
CA LEU A 102 -15.10 1.19 -9.06
C LEU A 102 -16.16 2.29 -8.99
N ARG A 103 -17.34 2.09 -9.64
CA ARG A 103 -18.40 3.08 -9.58
C ARG A 103 -18.91 3.28 -8.15
N MET A 104 -19.08 2.20 -7.38
CA MET A 104 -19.50 2.29 -5.98
C MET A 104 -18.43 2.96 -5.12
N ALA A 105 -17.16 2.55 -5.27
CA ALA A 105 -16.06 3.11 -4.50
C ALA A 105 -15.84 4.61 -4.79
N VAL A 106 -15.81 5.01 -6.07
CA VAL A 106 -15.70 6.42 -6.48
C VAL A 106 -16.86 7.25 -5.94
N SER A 107 -18.10 6.69 -5.98
CA SER A 107 -19.26 7.38 -5.42
C SER A 107 -19.12 7.57 -3.91
N ALA A 108 -18.68 6.53 -3.19
CA ALA A 108 -18.49 6.60 -1.73
C ALA A 108 -17.43 7.64 -1.32
N VAL A 109 -16.34 7.76 -2.07
CA VAL A 109 -15.26 8.72 -1.80
C VAL A 109 -15.68 10.16 -2.13
N ARG A 110 -16.40 10.37 -3.26
CA ARG A 110 -16.77 11.71 -3.72
C ARG A 110 -17.98 12.32 -3.01
N THR A 111 -18.77 11.51 -2.27
CA THR A 111 -20.03 11.96 -1.63
C THR A 111 -19.83 12.43 -0.18
N VAL A 112 -18.61 12.69 0.27
CA VAL A 112 -18.27 13.05 1.67
C VAL A 112 -18.99 14.33 2.17
N GLU A 113 -19.57 15.15 1.29
CA GLU A 113 -20.16 16.46 1.65
C GLU A 113 -21.66 16.44 2.02
N SER A 114 -22.36 15.32 1.90
CA SER A 114 -23.79 15.29 2.25
C SER A 114 -24.03 14.51 3.56
N ASN A 115 -24.17 15.24 4.64
CA ASN A 115 -24.49 14.74 5.99
C ASN A 115 -25.89 14.11 6.11
N ASP A 116 -26.59 13.84 5.04
CA ASP A 116 -27.98 13.39 5.09
C ASP A 116 -28.29 12.40 3.99
N SER A 117 -28.13 11.13 4.24
CA SER A 117 -29.01 10.05 3.77
C SER A 117 -28.37 8.66 3.82
N ALA A 118 -29.18 7.68 4.18
CA ALA A 118 -28.88 6.24 4.17
C ALA A 118 -28.51 5.65 2.78
N THR A 119 -28.40 6.47 1.74
CA THR A 119 -28.02 6.07 0.38
C THR A 119 -27.03 7.08 -0.23
N THR A 120 -25.78 6.65 -0.39
CA THR A 120 -24.78 7.40 -1.16
C THR A 120 -25.23 7.52 -2.63
N PRO A 121 -25.46 8.72 -3.18
CA PRO A 121 -25.83 8.87 -4.59
C PRO A 121 -24.69 8.41 -5.48
N LEU A 122 -25.01 7.51 -6.43
CA LEU A 122 -24.03 6.99 -7.36
C LEU A 122 -23.66 8.05 -8.41
N VAL A 123 -22.38 8.16 -8.72
CA VAL A 123 -21.88 8.98 -9.85
C VAL A 123 -22.66 8.62 -11.13
N PRO A 124 -23.12 9.60 -11.94
CA PRO A 124 -23.86 9.35 -13.16
C PRO A 124 -23.12 8.38 -14.09
N MET A 125 -23.81 7.35 -14.59
CA MET A 125 -23.21 6.27 -15.37
C MET A 125 -22.42 6.77 -16.59
N ARG A 126 -22.92 7.83 -17.23
CA ARG A 126 -22.29 8.39 -18.44
C ARG A 126 -20.93 9.02 -18.10
N GLU A 127 -20.86 9.78 -17.02
CA GLU A 127 -19.64 10.44 -16.54
C GLU A 127 -18.62 9.40 -16.09
N PHE A 128 -19.03 8.47 -15.24
CA PHE A 128 -18.20 7.37 -14.78
C PHE A 128 -17.60 6.57 -15.95
N ARG A 129 -18.42 6.18 -16.95
CA ARG A 129 -17.91 5.41 -18.10
C ARG A 129 -16.91 6.21 -18.94
N LYS A 130 -17.11 7.51 -19.09
CA LYS A 130 -16.17 8.37 -19.82
C LYS A 130 -14.83 8.40 -19.09
N GLU A 131 -14.84 8.68 -17.81
CA GLU A 131 -13.65 8.75 -16.97
C GLU A 131 -12.90 7.39 -16.92
N LEU A 132 -13.62 6.30 -16.66
CA LEU A 132 -13.03 4.97 -16.64
C LEU A 132 -12.31 4.62 -17.96
N ARG A 133 -12.93 4.87 -19.10
CA ARG A 133 -12.31 4.63 -20.42
C ARG A 133 -11.06 5.48 -20.62
N GLU A 134 -11.09 6.74 -20.20
CA GLU A 134 -9.94 7.64 -20.31
C GLU A 134 -8.77 7.13 -19.47
N LYS A 135 -9.01 6.76 -18.19
CA LYS A 135 -7.98 6.20 -17.31
C LYS A 135 -7.44 4.87 -17.87
N MET A 136 -8.31 3.95 -18.30
CA MET A 136 -7.90 2.67 -18.92
C MET A 136 -7.05 2.88 -20.17
N LYS A 137 -7.45 3.79 -21.06
CA LYS A 137 -6.68 4.13 -22.25
C LYS A 137 -5.28 4.65 -21.91
N ASN A 138 -5.18 5.55 -20.92
CA ASN A 138 -3.92 6.11 -20.48
C ASN A 138 -2.97 5.05 -19.87
N MET A 139 -3.54 3.98 -19.30
CA MET A 139 -2.81 2.85 -18.73
C MET A 139 -2.55 1.71 -19.73
N GLY A 140 -3.04 1.82 -20.99
CA GLY A 140 -2.92 0.74 -21.97
C GLY A 140 -3.75 -0.50 -21.61
N VAL A 141 -4.86 -0.34 -20.89
CA VAL A 141 -5.77 -1.41 -20.48
C VAL A 141 -6.96 -1.48 -21.44
N ASP A 142 -7.28 -2.70 -21.92
CA ASP A 142 -8.41 -2.92 -22.85
C ASP A 142 -9.77 -2.71 -22.18
N ASP A 143 -10.75 -2.17 -22.90
CA ASP A 143 -12.11 -1.90 -22.40
C ASP A 143 -12.83 -3.13 -21.86
N SER A 144 -12.48 -4.34 -22.32
CA SER A 144 -13.07 -5.59 -21.83
C SER A 144 -12.70 -5.88 -20.39
N PHE A 145 -11.57 -5.34 -19.91
CA PHE A 145 -11.08 -5.52 -18.53
C PHE A 145 -12.08 -5.00 -17.50
N ALA A 146 -12.78 -3.90 -17.78
CA ALA A 146 -13.80 -3.34 -16.91
C ALA A 146 -14.98 -4.30 -16.62
N ARG A 147 -15.22 -5.27 -17.50
CA ARG A 147 -16.30 -6.27 -17.35
C ARG A 147 -15.89 -7.52 -16.60
N ARG A 148 -14.60 -7.72 -16.38
CA ARG A 148 -14.09 -8.87 -15.61
C ARG A 148 -14.43 -8.71 -14.14
N TYR A 149 -14.59 -9.82 -13.44
CA TYR A 149 -14.82 -9.80 -12.00
C TYR A 149 -13.57 -9.34 -11.27
N LEU A 150 -13.80 -8.63 -10.15
CA LEU A 150 -12.73 -8.06 -9.34
C LEU A 150 -11.84 -9.19 -8.79
N ASN A 151 -10.61 -9.22 -9.23
CA ASN A 151 -9.55 -10.17 -8.84
C ASN A 151 -9.88 -11.67 -9.08
N ASP A 152 -11.05 -12.00 -9.62
CA ASP A 152 -11.45 -13.37 -9.90
C ASP A 152 -10.98 -13.79 -11.31
N GLY A 153 -10.23 -14.89 -11.37
CA GLY A 153 -9.65 -15.40 -12.61
C GLY A 153 -8.63 -14.44 -13.27
N LEU A 154 -8.11 -13.44 -12.55
CA LEU A 154 -7.06 -12.57 -13.02
C LEU A 154 -5.68 -13.17 -12.69
N SER A 155 -4.74 -13.05 -13.64
CA SER A 155 -3.32 -13.30 -13.37
C SER A 155 -2.75 -12.30 -12.36
N GLY A 156 -1.57 -12.58 -11.78
CA GLY A 156 -0.91 -11.65 -10.86
C GLY A 156 -0.74 -10.25 -11.44
N GLY A 157 -0.21 -10.15 -12.66
CA GLY A 157 -0.04 -8.87 -13.35
C GLY A 157 -1.36 -8.15 -13.66
N GLU A 158 -2.43 -8.89 -13.97
CA GLU A 158 -3.76 -8.31 -14.17
C GLU A 158 -4.35 -7.78 -12.86
N LYS A 159 -4.18 -8.49 -11.73
CA LYS A 159 -4.60 -8.01 -10.41
C LYS A 159 -3.91 -6.70 -10.05
N LYS A 160 -2.60 -6.60 -10.27
CA LYS A 160 -1.86 -5.36 -10.00
C LYS A 160 -2.25 -4.22 -10.93
N ARG A 161 -2.55 -4.49 -12.21
CA ARG A 161 -3.13 -3.49 -13.10
C ARG A 161 -4.51 -3.02 -12.62
N ALA A 162 -5.34 -3.92 -12.09
CA ALA A 162 -6.63 -3.56 -11.51
C ALA A 162 -6.45 -2.66 -10.27
N GLU A 163 -5.47 -2.91 -9.41
CA GLU A 163 -5.17 -2.05 -8.25
C GLU A 163 -4.67 -0.66 -8.67
N VAL A 164 -3.78 -0.57 -9.66
CA VAL A 164 -3.33 0.73 -10.17
C VAL A 164 -4.48 1.49 -10.86
N LEU A 165 -5.42 0.78 -11.52
CA LEU A 165 -6.62 1.41 -12.05
C LEU A 165 -7.55 1.91 -10.92
N GLN A 166 -7.65 1.18 -9.81
CA GLN A 166 -8.37 1.65 -8.60
C GLN A 166 -7.72 2.93 -8.06
N LEU A 167 -6.39 2.94 -7.91
CA LEU A 167 -5.64 4.13 -7.53
C LEU A 167 -5.92 5.33 -8.44
N ALA A 168 -5.90 5.11 -9.76
CA ALA A 168 -6.17 6.14 -10.75
C ALA A 168 -7.60 6.69 -10.70
N MET A 169 -8.59 5.87 -10.36
CA MET A 169 -10.01 6.25 -10.29
C MET A 169 -10.40 6.90 -8.96
N LEU A 170 -9.79 6.46 -7.86
CA LEU A 170 -10.11 6.95 -6.51
C LEU A 170 -9.37 8.25 -6.18
N GLU A 171 -8.25 8.53 -6.85
CA GLU A 171 -7.45 9.76 -6.68
C GLU A 171 -7.18 10.08 -5.19
N PRO A 172 -6.59 9.14 -4.43
CA PRO A 172 -6.34 9.34 -3.01
C PRO A 172 -5.26 10.40 -2.77
N LYS A 173 -5.17 10.90 -1.54
CA LYS A 173 -4.13 11.83 -1.09
C LYS A 173 -2.82 11.11 -0.75
N ILE A 174 -2.96 9.95 -0.12
CA ILE A 174 -1.84 9.06 0.24
C ILE A 174 -2.15 7.64 -0.22
N ALA A 175 -1.22 7.04 -0.96
CA ALA A 175 -1.30 5.65 -1.38
C ALA A 175 -0.19 4.82 -0.71
N VAL A 176 -0.57 3.71 -0.11
CA VAL A 176 0.34 2.68 0.39
C VAL A 176 0.33 1.52 -0.58
N LEU A 177 1.48 1.17 -1.14
CA LEU A 177 1.64 0.09 -2.11
C LEU A 177 2.42 -1.06 -1.44
N ASP A 178 1.69 -2.07 -0.92
CA ASP A 178 2.31 -3.18 -0.17
C ASP A 178 2.69 -4.31 -1.12
N GLU A 179 4.01 -4.51 -1.29
CA GLU A 179 4.63 -5.55 -2.11
C GLU A 179 3.96 -5.74 -3.49
N THR A 180 3.71 -4.63 -4.18
CA THR A 180 3.03 -4.62 -5.49
C THR A 180 3.84 -5.28 -6.60
N ASP A 181 5.10 -5.59 -6.36
CA ASP A 181 6.02 -6.32 -7.23
C ASP A 181 6.08 -7.84 -6.94
N SER A 182 5.46 -8.31 -5.86
CA SER A 182 5.51 -9.71 -5.47
C SER A 182 4.79 -10.62 -6.48
N GLY A 183 5.49 -11.69 -6.92
CA GLY A 183 4.93 -12.67 -7.86
C GLY A 183 4.76 -12.18 -9.30
N LEU A 184 5.33 -11.02 -9.66
CA LEU A 184 5.32 -10.49 -11.01
C LEU A 184 6.59 -10.83 -11.78
N ASP A 185 6.45 -11.01 -13.09
CA ASP A 185 7.58 -11.01 -14.01
C ASP A 185 8.11 -9.59 -14.26
N ILE A 186 9.27 -9.49 -14.90
CA ILE A 186 9.96 -8.22 -15.14
C ILE A 186 9.10 -7.26 -15.97
N ASP A 187 8.39 -7.75 -16.97
CA ASP A 187 7.56 -6.94 -17.84
C ASP A 187 6.34 -6.38 -17.10
N ALA A 188 5.72 -7.19 -16.24
CA ALA A 188 4.61 -6.76 -15.41
C ALA A 188 5.04 -5.69 -14.38
N ILE A 189 6.21 -5.87 -13.73
CA ILE A 189 6.78 -4.86 -12.81
C ILE A 189 7.00 -3.53 -13.52
N LYS A 190 7.58 -3.57 -14.73
CA LYS A 190 7.79 -2.37 -15.55
C LYS A 190 6.48 -1.65 -15.84
N VAL A 191 5.46 -2.39 -16.31
CA VAL A 191 4.13 -1.81 -16.61
C VAL A 191 3.49 -1.20 -15.38
N VAL A 192 3.56 -1.86 -14.23
CA VAL A 192 3.06 -1.33 -12.95
C VAL A 192 3.80 -0.05 -12.59
N GLY A 193 5.14 -0.06 -12.61
CA GLY A 193 5.96 1.10 -12.28
C GLY A 193 5.70 2.30 -13.19
N GLU A 194 5.62 2.09 -14.52
CA GLU A 194 5.28 3.15 -15.49
C GLU A 194 3.89 3.74 -15.22
N ASN A 195 2.90 2.91 -14.89
CA ASN A 195 1.55 3.37 -14.61
C ASN A 195 1.47 4.14 -13.29
N VAL A 196 2.17 3.69 -12.24
CA VAL A 196 2.27 4.45 -10.98
C VAL A 196 2.95 5.80 -11.23
N ASN A 197 4.06 5.85 -11.97
CA ASN A 197 4.72 7.11 -12.32
C ASN A 197 3.83 8.12 -13.05
N ARG A 198 2.88 7.65 -13.88
CA ARG A 198 1.90 8.54 -14.55
C ARG A 198 0.91 9.16 -13.56
N LEU A 199 0.70 8.55 -12.40
CA LEU A 199 -0.20 9.03 -11.37
C LEU A 199 0.51 9.95 -10.36
N VAL A 200 1.85 9.86 -10.29
CA VAL A 200 2.66 10.72 -9.42
C VAL A 200 2.43 12.18 -9.81
N GLY A 201 2.11 12.99 -8.83
CA GLY A 201 1.85 14.42 -8.97
C GLY A 201 1.90 15.13 -7.63
N PRO A 202 1.72 16.45 -7.61
CA PRO A 202 1.84 17.24 -6.38
C PRO A 202 0.79 16.89 -5.31
N ASP A 203 -0.32 16.25 -5.72
CA ASP A 203 -1.46 15.98 -4.86
C ASP A 203 -1.48 14.55 -4.31
N LEU A 204 -0.53 13.66 -4.73
CA LEU A 204 -0.45 12.27 -4.32
C LEU A 204 0.87 11.99 -3.61
N GLY A 205 0.83 11.58 -2.33
CA GLY A 205 1.95 10.99 -1.61
C GLY A 205 1.92 9.47 -1.74
N ILE A 206 3.08 8.84 -1.91
CA ILE A 206 3.18 7.39 -2.09
C ILE A 206 4.15 6.79 -1.07
N LEU A 207 3.70 5.75 -0.37
CA LEU A 207 4.54 4.87 0.44
C LEU A 207 4.61 3.49 -0.23
N ILE A 208 5.75 3.18 -0.83
CA ILE A 208 6.01 1.86 -1.42
C ILE A 208 6.64 0.98 -0.35
N ILE A 209 6.02 -0.15 -0.08
CA ILE A 209 6.55 -1.18 0.81
C ILE A 209 7.05 -2.31 -0.08
N THR A 210 8.34 -2.62 -0.01
CA THR A 210 8.96 -3.70 -0.77
C THR A 210 10.20 -4.23 -0.06
N HIS A 211 10.56 -5.46 -0.35
CA HIS A 211 11.84 -6.05 0.05
C HIS A 211 12.82 -6.18 -1.14
N TYR A 212 12.37 -5.82 -2.36
CA TYR A 212 13.17 -5.84 -3.57
C TYR A 212 13.30 -4.45 -4.20
N PRO A 213 14.48 -4.03 -4.60
CA PRO A 213 14.68 -2.73 -5.25
C PRO A 213 14.15 -2.68 -6.70
N ARG A 214 13.74 -3.82 -7.29
CA ARG A 214 13.35 -3.92 -8.71
C ARG A 214 12.26 -2.92 -9.14
N LEU A 215 11.20 -2.79 -8.33
CA LEU A 215 10.14 -1.81 -8.60
C LEU A 215 10.68 -0.39 -8.52
N LEU A 216 11.60 -0.14 -7.57
CA LEU A 216 12.18 1.18 -7.33
C LEU A 216 13.07 1.65 -8.49
N ASN A 217 13.57 0.74 -9.34
CA ASN A 217 14.27 1.10 -10.56
C ASN A 217 13.35 1.80 -11.58
N TYR A 218 12.04 1.54 -11.51
CA TYR A 218 11.03 2.19 -12.34
C TYR A 218 10.37 3.39 -11.64
N ILE A 219 10.20 3.31 -10.30
CA ILE A 219 9.61 4.38 -9.49
C ILE A 219 10.69 4.88 -8.52
N LYS A 220 11.44 5.89 -8.93
CA LYS A 220 12.53 6.42 -8.10
C LYS A 220 11.96 7.15 -6.87
N PRO A 221 12.12 6.62 -5.65
CA PRO A 221 11.66 7.28 -4.45
C PRO A 221 12.52 8.52 -4.13
N HIS A 222 11.89 9.51 -3.50
CA HIS A 222 12.59 10.67 -2.93
C HIS A 222 13.29 10.29 -1.62
N PHE A 223 12.68 9.37 -0.86
CA PHE A 223 13.18 8.91 0.43
C PHE A 223 13.11 7.38 0.51
N VAL A 224 14.14 6.80 1.08
CA VAL A 224 14.23 5.36 1.38
C VAL A 224 14.39 5.19 2.88
N HIS A 225 13.58 4.34 3.47
CA HIS A 225 13.60 4.02 4.89
C HIS A 225 13.85 2.52 5.08
N VAL A 226 14.76 2.18 5.96
CA VAL A 226 15.06 0.78 6.30
C VAL A 226 14.40 0.43 7.62
N ILE A 227 13.52 -0.55 7.58
CA ILE A 227 12.87 -1.10 8.76
C ILE A 227 13.53 -2.44 9.15
N LEU A 228 13.99 -2.51 10.39
CA LEU A 228 14.49 -3.73 11.02
C LEU A 228 13.85 -3.86 12.40
N ASP A 229 13.42 -5.06 12.74
CA ASP A 229 12.84 -5.38 14.06
C ASP A 229 11.77 -4.37 14.52
N GLY A 230 10.85 -4.00 13.61
CA GLY A 230 9.72 -3.11 13.91
C GLY A 230 10.07 -1.63 14.06
N ARG A 231 11.28 -1.20 13.72
CA ARG A 231 11.76 0.19 13.81
C ARG A 231 12.37 0.66 12.51
N ILE A 232 12.18 1.92 12.15
CA ILE A 232 12.99 2.55 11.12
C ILE A 232 14.37 2.83 11.74
N VAL A 233 15.40 2.20 11.19
CA VAL A 233 16.77 2.29 11.69
C VAL A 233 17.63 3.25 10.88
N GLU A 234 17.29 3.42 9.60
CA GLU A 234 18.00 4.33 8.71
C GLU A 234 17.05 4.96 7.71
N SER A 235 17.32 6.20 7.32
CA SER A 235 16.58 6.91 6.27
C SER A 235 17.56 7.70 5.43
N GLY A 236 17.35 7.68 4.12
CA GLY A 236 18.24 8.37 3.17
C GLY A 236 17.54 8.62 1.83
N GLY A 237 18.33 8.97 0.83
CA GLY A 237 17.89 9.11 -0.56
C GLY A 237 17.95 7.77 -1.30
N TRP A 238 17.95 7.85 -2.63
CA TRP A 238 18.03 6.70 -3.53
C TRP A 238 19.29 5.84 -3.29
N GLU A 239 20.39 6.48 -2.90
CA GLU A 239 21.69 5.83 -2.63
C GLU A 239 21.56 4.71 -1.58
N LEU A 240 20.61 4.85 -0.64
CA LEU A 240 20.38 3.82 0.37
C LEU A 240 19.76 2.55 -0.24
N ALA A 241 18.94 2.68 -1.27
CA ALA A 241 18.41 1.51 -1.99
C ALA A 241 19.52 0.80 -2.79
N GLU A 242 20.45 1.54 -3.38
CA GLU A 242 21.60 0.97 -4.10
C GLU A 242 22.53 0.21 -3.14
N ILE A 243 22.78 0.74 -1.95
CA ILE A 243 23.56 0.05 -0.90
C ILE A 243 22.86 -1.25 -0.48
N LEU A 244 21.54 -1.21 -0.25
CA LEU A 244 20.79 -2.39 0.10
C LEU A 244 20.78 -3.47 -1.00
N GLU A 245 20.78 -3.06 -2.27
CA GLU A 245 20.88 -3.99 -3.40
C GLU A 245 22.27 -4.64 -3.49
N ALA A 246 23.33 -3.89 -3.21
CA ALA A 246 24.70 -4.36 -3.29
C ALA A 246 25.15 -5.18 -2.06
N GLU A 247 24.81 -4.74 -0.86
CA GLU A 247 25.36 -5.25 0.40
C GLU A 247 24.32 -6.01 1.24
N GLY A 248 23.03 -5.89 0.91
CA GLY A 248 21.93 -6.49 1.67
C GLY A 248 21.65 -5.76 2.99
N TYR A 249 20.79 -6.38 3.80
CA TYR A 249 20.38 -5.80 5.11
C TYR A 249 21.40 -6.06 6.23
N GLU A 250 22.38 -6.95 6.00
CA GLU A 250 23.35 -7.36 7.03
C GLU A 250 24.27 -6.21 7.41
N ALA A 251 24.80 -5.48 6.43
CA ALA A 251 25.64 -4.29 6.65
C ALA A 251 24.92 -3.22 7.48
N ILE A 252 23.62 -3.00 7.25
CA ILE A 252 22.81 -2.05 8.04
C ILE A 252 22.61 -2.58 9.47
N ARG A 253 22.38 -3.89 9.66
CA ARG A 253 22.26 -4.50 11.00
C ARG A 253 23.53 -4.33 11.82
N GLU A 254 24.69 -4.65 11.25
CA GLU A 254 25.98 -4.50 11.89
C GLU A 254 26.25 -3.04 12.29
N LYS A 255 25.98 -2.11 11.38
CA LYS A 255 26.12 -0.66 11.61
C LYS A 255 25.30 -0.17 12.81
N HIS A 256 24.08 -0.74 13.00
CA HIS A 256 23.16 -0.34 14.07
C HIS A 256 23.18 -1.28 15.29
N GLY A 257 24.07 -2.29 15.33
CA GLY A 257 24.20 -3.23 16.45
C GLY A 257 22.96 -4.08 16.71
N ILE A 258 22.19 -4.42 15.64
CA ILE A 258 20.97 -5.21 15.75
C ILE A 258 21.30 -6.69 15.53
N GLU A 259 21.24 -7.49 16.61
CA GLU A 259 21.49 -8.92 16.54
C GLU A 259 20.44 -9.69 15.71
N PHE A 260 20.85 -10.80 15.09
CA PHE A 260 19.94 -11.76 14.47
C PHE A 260 19.07 -12.42 15.54
N ILE A 261 17.80 -12.08 15.60
CA ILE A 261 16.82 -12.98 16.25
C ILE A 261 16.53 -14.08 15.22
N THR A 262 17.32 -15.15 15.23
CA THR A 262 16.94 -16.39 14.56
C THR A 262 15.69 -16.88 15.28
N GLN A 263 14.51 -16.66 14.71
CA GLN A 263 13.29 -17.37 15.12
C GLN A 263 13.46 -18.83 14.66
N THR A 264 14.27 -19.58 15.42
CA THR A 264 14.16 -21.02 15.44
C THR A 264 12.86 -21.33 16.16
N ASN A 265 11.80 -21.53 15.38
CA ASN A 265 10.55 -22.08 15.90
C ASN A 265 10.82 -23.54 16.29
N PRO A 266 10.91 -23.91 17.59
CA PRO A 266 11.28 -25.27 18.00
C PRO A 266 10.14 -26.29 17.81
N ASN A 267 9.02 -25.92 17.17
CA ASN A 267 7.81 -26.73 17.04
C ASN A 267 7.35 -26.94 15.58
N LEU A 268 8.26 -26.97 14.60
CA LEU A 268 7.95 -27.63 13.33
C LEU A 268 8.33 -29.10 13.47
N ASP A 269 7.46 -29.85 14.12
CA ASP A 269 7.48 -31.31 14.14
C ASP A 269 7.27 -31.81 12.68
N THR A 270 8.32 -32.40 12.15
CA THR A 270 8.36 -33.09 10.87
C THR A 270 7.58 -34.40 10.97
N SER A 271 6.25 -34.34 10.91
CA SER A 271 5.43 -35.54 10.79
C SER A 271 4.12 -35.25 10.03
N ILE A 272 4.23 -35.08 8.72
CA ILE A 272 3.22 -35.57 7.79
C ILE A 272 3.96 -36.09 6.56
N GLN A 273 4.34 -37.38 6.63
CA GLN A 273 4.46 -38.24 5.47
C GLN A 273 3.06 -38.69 5.07
N ILE A 274 2.84 -38.75 3.78
CA ILE A 274 1.77 -39.29 2.93
C ILE A 274 0.80 -38.26 2.42
#